data_92e31ed0c0285bd839f616dc3799f40c
#
_entry.id   92e31ed0c0285bd839f616dc3799f40c
#
_cell.length_a   1.000
_cell.length_b   1.000
_cell.length_c   1.000
_cell.angle_alpha   90.00
_cell.angle_beta   90.00
_cell.angle_gamma   90.00
#
_symmetry.space_group_name_H-M   'P 1'
#
loop_
_entity.id
_entity.type
_entity.pdbx_description
1 polymer ?
#
loop_
_entity_poly.entity_id
_entity_poly.type
_entity_poly.pdbx_seq_one_letter_code
_entity_poly.pdbx_strand_id
1 'polypeptide(L)'
;MVRPGLRRSEIDWENVDIHISREEMEREQEHEAAIQQAKQYLIKNFPKFCTINNGYYETETFNHDAGMYEVMHVDHIVIGDQAIYVIKTVKFPEHVELYGSSDAKNWYYAENTDKQETHKHKVDNADKRNQSYCEYIQMLAGE
;
A
#
# COMPACT_ATOMS: atom_id res chain seq x y z
N MET A 1 -6.12 15.06 -1.09
CA MET A 1 -7.09 15.94 -0.40
C MET A 1 -8.30 15.12 0.02
N VAL A 2 -8.75 15.27 1.24
CA VAL A 2 -9.92 14.55 1.75
C VAL A 2 -11.15 15.37 1.44
N ARG A 3 -12.14 14.75 0.81
CA ARG A 3 -13.41 15.42 0.49
C ARG A 3 -14.33 15.59 1.69
N PRO A 4 -15.37 16.45 1.56
CA PRO A 4 -16.36 16.59 2.61
C PRO A 4 -16.96 15.25 3.01
N GLY A 5 -16.74 14.87 4.16
CA GLY A 5 -17.10 13.74 4.93
C GLY A 5 -16.56 14.05 6.30
N LEU A 6 -16.39 13.08 7.13
CA LEU A 6 -15.78 13.31 8.42
C LEU A 6 -14.29 13.56 8.26
N ARG A 7 -13.87 14.79 8.52
CA ARG A 7 -12.44 15.07 8.66
C ARG A 7 -11.96 14.46 9.97
N ARG A 8 -10.69 14.09 10.01
CA ARG A 8 -10.11 13.49 11.22
C ARG A 8 -10.28 14.38 12.45
N SER A 9 -10.24 15.70 12.28
CA SER A 9 -10.46 16.68 13.34
C SER A 9 -11.93 16.80 13.79
N GLU A 10 -12.86 16.30 12.99
CA GLU A 10 -14.30 16.34 13.28
C GLU A 10 -14.81 15.06 13.95
N ILE A 11 -13.95 14.05 14.08
CA ILE A 11 -14.30 12.79 14.72
C ILE A 11 -14.12 12.93 16.22
N ASP A 12 -15.15 12.63 16.97
CA ASP A 12 -15.07 12.55 18.44
C ASP A 12 -14.44 11.19 18.83
N TRP A 13 -13.13 11.20 18.97
CA TRP A 13 -12.36 9.99 19.25
C TRP A 13 -12.66 9.37 20.62
N GLU A 14 -13.21 10.15 21.57
CA GLU A 14 -13.59 9.64 22.89
C GLU A 14 -14.83 8.74 22.82
N ASN A 15 -15.70 8.99 21.85
CA ASN A 15 -16.94 8.25 21.66
C ASN A 15 -16.88 7.24 20.50
N VAL A 16 -15.76 7.16 19.82
CA VAL A 16 -15.58 6.19 18.73
C VAL A 16 -15.07 4.87 19.30
N ASP A 17 -15.89 3.85 19.13
CA ASP A 17 -15.53 2.49 19.53
C ASP A 17 -14.72 1.83 18.41
N ILE A 18 -13.40 2.01 18.45
CA ILE A 18 -12.50 1.45 17.44
C ILE A 18 -11.88 0.19 18.01
N HIS A 19 -12.32 -0.95 17.50
CA HIS A 19 -11.70 -2.24 17.79
C HIS A 19 -10.65 -2.55 16.71
N ILE A 20 -9.44 -2.04 16.91
CA ILE A 20 -8.30 -2.48 16.11
C ILE A 20 -7.59 -3.57 16.90
N SER A 21 -7.48 -4.77 16.34
CA SER A 21 -6.76 -5.84 17.02
C SER A 21 -5.27 -5.49 17.14
N ARG A 22 -4.63 -6.04 18.18
CA ARG A 22 -3.20 -5.86 18.36
C ARG A 22 -2.39 -6.34 17.16
N GLU A 23 -2.83 -7.44 16.55
CA GLU A 23 -2.19 -7.99 15.36
C GLU A 23 -2.28 -7.06 14.15
N GLU A 24 -3.41 -6.38 13.99
CA GLU A 24 -3.57 -5.37 12.92
C GLU A 24 -2.67 -4.16 13.16
N MET A 25 -2.57 -3.69 14.39
CA MET A 25 -1.68 -2.59 14.75
C MET A 25 -0.22 -2.94 14.48
N GLU A 26 0.20 -4.14 14.85
CA GLU A 26 1.57 -4.61 14.62
C GLU A 26 1.87 -4.70 13.11
N ARG A 27 0.92 -5.18 12.31
CA ARG A 27 1.08 -5.24 10.85
C ARG A 27 1.18 -3.86 10.21
N GLU A 28 0.37 -2.91 10.67
CA GLU A 28 0.45 -1.53 10.18
C GLU A 28 1.79 -0.89 10.53
N GLN A 29 2.27 -1.10 11.75
CA GLN A 29 3.58 -0.59 12.17
C GLN A 29 4.73 -1.20 11.38
N GLU A 30 4.66 -2.49 11.10
CA GLU A 30 5.66 -3.16 10.27
C GLU A 30 5.64 -2.66 8.83
N HIS A 31 4.46 -2.41 8.28
CA HIS A 31 4.31 -1.85 6.94
C HIS A 31 4.86 -0.43 6.86
N GLU A 32 4.54 0.41 7.83
CA GLU A 32 5.09 1.76 7.91
C GLU A 32 6.62 1.76 8.05
N ALA A 33 7.17 0.87 8.86
CA ALA A 33 8.61 0.73 9.00
C ALA A 33 9.25 0.31 7.68
N ALA A 34 8.63 -0.60 6.94
CA ALA A 34 9.09 -1.02 5.63
C ALA A 34 9.06 0.13 4.61
N ILE A 35 8.00 0.96 4.63
CA ILE A 35 7.90 2.14 3.78
C ILE A 35 9.02 3.13 4.10
N GLN A 36 9.30 3.40 5.38
CA GLN A 36 10.38 4.30 5.77
C GLN A 36 11.75 3.79 5.33
N GLN A 37 11.98 2.50 5.44
CA GLN A 37 13.22 1.88 4.99
C GLN A 37 13.39 1.99 3.47
N ALA A 38 12.34 1.74 2.72
CA ALA A 38 12.33 1.88 1.27
C ALA A 38 12.52 3.34 0.84
N LYS A 39 11.90 4.28 1.55
CA LYS A 39 12.08 5.72 1.33
C LYS A 39 13.55 6.12 1.44
N GLN A 40 14.22 5.68 2.49
CA GLN A 40 15.63 6.00 2.68
C GLN A 40 16.49 5.43 1.58
N TYR A 41 16.19 4.21 1.15
CA TYR A 41 16.88 3.58 0.03
C TYR A 41 16.71 4.39 -1.28
N LEU A 42 15.49 4.82 -1.57
CA LEU A 42 15.18 5.59 -2.78
C LEU A 42 15.90 6.96 -2.77
N ILE A 43 15.89 7.66 -1.65
CA ILE A 43 16.56 8.95 -1.51
C ILE A 43 18.07 8.79 -1.67
N LYS A 44 18.64 7.76 -1.08
CA LYS A 44 20.09 7.49 -1.14
C LYS A 44 20.55 7.14 -2.55
N ASN A 45 19.80 6.30 -3.25
CA ASN A 45 20.21 5.75 -4.54
C ASN A 45 19.75 6.61 -5.73
N PHE A 46 18.73 7.44 -5.55
CA PHE A 46 18.18 8.31 -6.58
C PHE A 46 18.05 9.76 -6.09
N PRO A 47 19.17 10.39 -5.66
CA PRO A 47 19.11 11.71 -5.01
C PRO A 47 18.66 12.85 -5.92
N LYS A 48 18.74 12.65 -7.24
CA LYS A 48 18.34 13.67 -8.21
C LYS A 48 16.87 13.59 -8.60
N PHE A 49 16.17 12.53 -8.18
CA PHE A 49 14.77 12.35 -8.52
C PHE A 49 13.89 12.87 -7.37
N CYS A 50 12.72 13.37 -7.74
CA CYS A 50 11.72 13.74 -6.75
C CYS A 50 11.00 12.48 -6.27
N THR A 51 10.97 12.28 -4.96
CA THR A 51 10.34 11.11 -4.35
C THR A 51 9.20 11.56 -3.46
N ILE A 52 8.00 11.04 -3.72
CA ILE A 52 6.81 11.26 -2.89
C ILE A 52 6.52 9.95 -2.17
N ASN A 53 6.49 9.96 -0.85
CA ASN A 53 6.32 8.75 -0.06
C ASN A 53 5.06 8.82 0.78
N ASN A 54 4.38 7.68 0.91
CA ASN A 54 3.22 7.51 1.76
C ASN A 54 2.09 8.49 1.41
N GLY A 55 1.78 8.59 0.11
CA GLY A 55 0.78 9.52 -0.41
C GLY A 55 -0.63 8.93 -0.41
N TYR A 56 -1.61 9.78 -0.11
CA TYR A 56 -3.03 9.43 -0.17
C TYR A 56 -3.69 10.27 -1.24
N TYR A 57 -4.42 9.62 -2.14
CA TYR A 57 -5.08 10.27 -3.27
C TYR A 57 -6.53 9.87 -3.34
N GLU A 58 -7.41 10.87 -3.44
CA GLU A 58 -8.83 10.62 -3.62
C GLU A 58 -9.11 10.19 -5.05
N THR A 59 -9.85 9.11 -5.21
CA THR A 59 -10.27 8.61 -6.52
C THR A 59 -11.60 9.21 -6.94
N GLU A 60 -12.01 8.95 -8.18
CA GLU A 60 -13.32 9.36 -8.69
C GLU A 60 -14.44 8.37 -8.32
N THR A 61 -14.09 7.26 -7.69
CA THR A 61 -15.04 6.23 -7.29
C THR A 61 -15.68 6.59 -5.96
N PHE A 62 -17.00 6.82 -5.98
CA PHE A 62 -17.75 7.12 -4.77
C PHE A 62 -18.22 5.82 -4.10
N ASN A 63 -17.92 5.68 -2.81
CA ASN A 63 -18.38 4.57 -1.99
C ASN A 63 -19.67 5.00 -1.28
N HIS A 64 -20.81 4.46 -1.75
CA HIS A 64 -22.12 4.81 -1.20
C HIS A 64 -22.32 4.34 0.23
N ASP A 65 -21.71 3.23 0.61
CA ASP A 65 -21.82 2.69 1.98
C ASP A 65 -21.06 3.56 2.99
N ALA A 66 -19.90 4.07 2.60
CA ALA A 66 -19.10 4.96 3.45
C ALA A 66 -19.49 6.44 3.31
N GLY A 67 -20.25 6.82 2.29
CA GLY A 67 -20.64 8.20 2.02
C GLY A 67 -19.48 9.10 1.60
N MET A 68 -18.43 8.54 1.01
CA MET A 68 -17.24 9.28 0.59
C MET A 68 -16.58 8.65 -0.64
N TYR A 69 -15.70 9.41 -1.29
CA TYR A 69 -14.89 8.87 -2.36
C TYR A 69 -13.81 7.94 -1.81
N GLU A 70 -13.51 6.91 -2.58
CA GLU A 70 -12.43 6.00 -2.22
C GLU A 70 -11.08 6.71 -2.27
N VAL A 71 -10.21 6.36 -1.33
CA VAL A 71 -8.87 6.91 -1.23
C VAL A 71 -7.86 5.83 -1.58
N MET A 72 -6.95 6.18 -2.48
CA MET A 72 -5.86 5.31 -2.88
C MET A 72 -4.60 5.69 -2.11
N HIS A 73 -3.98 4.72 -1.47
CA HIS A 73 -2.70 4.90 -0.79
C HIS A 73 -1.57 4.36 -1.67
N VAL A 74 -0.65 5.23 -2.04
CA VAL A 74 0.52 4.88 -2.84
C VAL A 74 1.76 4.95 -1.96
N ASP A 75 2.49 3.86 -1.88
CA ASP A 75 3.67 3.77 -1.01
C ASP A 75 4.76 4.74 -1.47
N HIS A 76 5.14 4.71 -2.75
CA HIS A 76 6.16 5.60 -3.29
C HIS A 76 5.87 5.98 -4.74
N ILE A 77 6.12 7.25 -5.05
CA ILE A 77 6.14 7.75 -6.44
C ILE A 77 7.51 8.39 -6.64
N VAL A 78 8.24 7.95 -7.66
CA VAL A 78 9.53 8.53 -8.02
C VAL A 78 9.41 9.17 -9.39
N ILE A 79 9.66 10.47 -9.45
CA ILE A 79 9.60 11.24 -10.69
C ILE A 79 11.02 11.35 -11.25
N GLY A 80 11.27 10.61 -12.32
CA GLY A 80 12.53 10.61 -13.02
C GLY A 80 12.49 11.48 -14.29
N ASP A 81 13.57 11.46 -15.04
CA ASP A 81 13.69 12.28 -16.26
C ASP A 81 12.82 11.79 -17.40
N GLN A 82 12.59 10.48 -17.49
CA GLN A 82 11.89 9.86 -18.61
C GLN A 82 10.59 9.17 -18.21
N ALA A 83 10.37 8.97 -16.93
CA ALA A 83 9.21 8.20 -16.44
C ALA A 83 8.86 8.58 -15.01
N ILE A 84 7.59 8.30 -14.67
CA ILE A 84 7.13 8.32 -13.30
C ILE A 84 7.01 6.86 -12.85
N TYR A 85 7.66 6.52 -11.76
CA TYR A 85 7.66 5.17 -11.21
C TYR A 85 6.71 5.11 -10.02
N VAL A 86 5.78 4.17 -10.06
CA VAL A 86 4.90 3.89 -8.93
C VAL A 86 5.41 2.61 -8.27
N ILE A 87 5.82 2.74 -7.02
CA ILE A 87 6.49 1.66 -6.30
C ILE A 87 5.65 1.27 -5.09
N LYS A 88 5.43 -0.02 -4.95
CA LYS A 88 4.75 -0.61 -3.81
C LYS A 88 5.74 -1.37 -2.95
N THR A 89 5.73 -1.08 -1.66
CA THR A 89 6.52 -1.83 -0.68
C THR A 89 5.67 -2.98 -0.14
N VAL A 90 6.21 -4.18 -0.24
CA VAL A 90 5.56 -5.39 0.29
C VAL A 90 6.54 -6.08 1.23
N LYS A 91 6.05 -6.43 2.42
CA LYS A 91 6.86 -7.15 3.40
C LYS A 91 6.27 -8.55 3.61
N PHE A 92 7.14 -9.53 3.52
CA PHE A 92 6.82 -10.91 3.82
C PHE A 92 7.66 -11.39 5.01
N PRO A 93 7.20 -12.41 5.75
CA PRO A 93 8.03 -13.04 6.76
C PRO A 93 9.35 -13.56 6.18
N GLU A 94 10.40 -13.58 7.00
CA GLU A 94 11.69 -14.12 6.57
C GLU A 94 11.57 -15.61 6.25
N HIS A 95 12.38 -16.07 5.29
CA HIS A 95 12.46 -17.48 4.91
C HIS A 95 11.17 -18.08 4.35
N VAL A 96 10.33 -17.27 3.72
CA VAL A 96 9.16 -17.76 3.00
C VAL A 96 9.42 -17.79 1.50
N GLU A 97 8.71 -18.66 0.80
CA GLU A 97 8.70 -18.69 -0.66
C GLU A 97 7.41 -18.05 -1.16
N LEU A 98 7.56 -17.14 -2.11
CA LEU A 98 6.43 -16.46 -2.72
C LEU A 98 6.10 -17.11 -4.06
N TYR A 99 4.83 -17.44 -4.23
CA TYR A 99 4.29 -18.02 -5.47
C TYR A 99 3.25 -17.09 -6.07
N GLY A 100 3.42 -16.79 -7.35
CA GLY A 100 2.45 -15.96 -8.06
C GLY A 100 2.95 -15.59 -9.45
N SER A 101 2.03 -15.11 -10.24
CA SER A 101 2.33 -14.53 -11.55
C SER A 101 1.62 -13.18 -11.67
N SER A 102 2.02 -12.36 -12.63
CA SER A 102 1.43 -11.03 -12.81
C SER A 102 -0.07 -11.07 -13.13
N ASP A 103 -0.56 -12.13 -13.74
CA ASP A 103 -1.96 -12.30 -14.11
C ASP A 103 -2.78 -13.12 -13.10
N ALA A 104 -2.17 -13.65 -12.06
CA ALA A 104 -2.86 -14.40 -11.02
C ALA A 104 -3.77 -13.49 -10.20
N LYS A 105 -4.92 -14.01 -9.79
CA LYS A 105 -5.85 -13.25 -8.93
C LYS A 105 -5.24 -12.96 -7.56
N ASN A 106 -4.53 -13.94 -7.00
CA ASN A 106 -3.88 -13.83 -5.70
C ASN A 106 -2.51 -14.47 -5.77
N TRP A 107 -1.64 -14.00 -4.90
CA TRP A 107 -0.35 -14.64 -4.64
C TRP A 107 -0.42 -15.43 -3.33
N TYR A 108 0.51 -16.34 -3.16
CA TYR A 108 0.61 -17.15 -1.96
C TYR A 108 2.06 -17.17 -1.48
N TYR A 109 2.24 -17.18 -0.18
CA TYR A 109 3.55 -17.53 0.36
C TYR A 109 3.42 -18.77 1.23
N ALA A 110 4.47 -19.58 1.23
CA ALA A 110 4.55 -20.80 2.01
C ALA A 110 5.50 -20.61 3.18
N GLU A 111 5.05 -20.95 4.35
CA GLU A 111 5.83 -20.91 5.57
C GLU A 111 6.03 -22.33 6.08
N ASN A 112 7.30 -22.73 6.28
CA ASN A 112 7.66 -24.01 6.83
C ASN A 112 7.68 -23.90 8.36
N THR A 113 6.92 -24.76 9.03
CA THR A 113 6.92 -24.84 10.48
C THR A 113 7.92 -25.88 10.98
N ASP A 114 8.26 -25.81 12.27
CA ASP A 114 9.15 -26.78 12.92
C ASP A 114 8.62 -28.22 12.87
N LYS A 115 7.33 -28.39 12.58
CA LYS A 115 6.68 -29.69 12.44
C LYS A 115 6.71 -30.25 11.02
N GLN A 116 7.50 -29.65 10.13
CA GLN A 116 7.57 -30.00 8.71
C GLN A 116 6.24 -29.81 7.95
N GLU A 117 5.33 -29.05 8.52
CA GLU A 117 4.08 -28.68 7.87
C GLU A 117 4.30 -27.40 7.04
N THR A 118 3.75 -27.38 5.83
CA THR A 118 3.78 -26.21 4.98
C THR A 118 2.44 -25.50 5.07
N HIS A 119 2.44 -24.28 5.57
CA HIS A 119 1.25 -23.43 5.58
C HIS A 119 1.30 -22.45 4.41
N LYS A 120 0.24 -22.42 3.62
CA LYS A 120 0.08 -21.45 2.52
C LYS A 120 -0.80 -20.29 2.97
N HIS A 121 -0.27 -19.09 2.80
CA HIS A 121 -0.99 -17.86 3.13
C HIS A 121 -1.31 -17.11 1.84
N LYS A 122 -2.58 -16.75 1.68
CA LYS A 122 -3.07 -16.00 0.54
C LYS A 122 -2.80 -14.52 0.74
N VAL A 123 -2.26 -13.87 -0.29
CA VAL A 123 -2.04 -12.43 -0.29
C VAL A 123 -2.53 -11.83 -1.61
N ASP A 124 -2.78 -10.52 -1.61
CA ASP A 124 -3.16 -9.82 -2.82
C ASP A 124 -2.02 -9.84 -3.85
N ASN A 125 -2.39 -9.88 -5.13
CA ASN A 125 -1.44 -9.69 -6.20
C ASN A 125 -0.99 -8.23 -6.22
N ALA A 126 0.21 -7.97 -5.74
CA ALA A 126 0.77 -6.62 -5.65
C ALA A 126 0.93 -5.97 -7.02
N ASP A 127 1.26 -6.74 -8.06
CA ASP A 127 1.37 -6.23 -9.43
C ASP A 127 0.05 -5.67 -9.95
N LYS A 128 -1.04 -6.42 -9.79
CA LYS A 128 -2.36 -5.95 -10.23
C LYS A 128 -2.81 -4.70 -9.52
N ARG A 129 -2.58 -4.65 -8.21
CA ARG A 129 -2.91 -3.47 -7.42
C ARG A 129 -2.08 -2.27 -7.86
N ASN A 130 -0.79 -2.47 -8.07
CA ASN A 130 0.09 -1.40 -8.51
C ASN A 130 -0.20 -0.92 -9.93
N GLN A 131 -0.66 -1.80 -10.83
CA GLN A 131 -1.13 -1.41 -12.17
C GLN A 131 -2.29 -0.43 -12.09
N SER A 132 -3.25 -0.67 -11.20
CA SER A 132 -4.36 0.27 -10.98
C SER A 132 -3.86 1.63 -10.51
N TYR A 133 -2.85 1.66 -9.65
CA TYR A 133 -2.23 2.88 -9.18
C TYR A 133 -1.49 3.61 -10.30
N CYS A 134 -0.80 2.88 -11.16
CA CYS A 134 -0.13 3.46 -12.34
C CYS A 134 -1.14 4.12 -13.28
N GLU A 135 -2.24 3.46 -13.57
CA GLU A 135 -3.30 4.00 -14.43
C GLU A 135 -3.88 5.29 -13.85
N TYR A 136 -4.12 5.32 -12.55
CA TYR A 136 -4.64 6.51 -11.88
C TYR A 136 -3.64 7.67 -11.91
N ILE A 137 -2.38 7.41 -11.62
CA ILE A 137 -1.32 8.44 -11.65
C ILE A 137 -1.12 8.96 -13.07
N GLN A 138 -1.19 8.08 -14.07
CA GLN A 138 -1.11 8.47 -15.48
C GLN A 138 -2.25 9.42 -15.86
N MET A 139 -3.46 9.13 -15.39
CA MET A 139 -4.62 9.98 -15.61
C MET A 139 -4.42 11.36 -14.96
N LEU A 140 -3.91 11.41 -13.72
CA LEU A 140 -3.63 12.68 -13.04
C LEU A 140 -2.55 13.50 -13.75
N ALA A 141 -1.59 12.84 -14.38
CA ALA A 141 -0.54 13.51 -15.14
C ALA A 141 -1.00 14.06 -16.51
N GLY A 142 -2.25 13.80 -16.89
CA GLY A 142 -2.83 14.32 -18.12
C GLY A 142 -2.45 13.58 -19.39
N GLU A 143 -2.04 12.34 -19.25
CA GLU A 143 -1.69 11.48 -20.39
C GLU A 143 -2.75 10.44 -20.69
#